data_927bc59e03edf8b3cb12bdba04e2a025
#
_entry.id   927bc59e03edf8b3cb12bdba04e2a025
#
_cell.length_a   1.000
_cell.length_b   1.000
_cell.length_c   1.000
_cell.angle_alpha   90.00
_cell.angle_beta   90.00
_cell.angle_gamma   90.00
#
_symmetry.space_group_name_H-M   'P 1'
#
loop_
_entity.id
_entity.type
_entity.pdbx_description
1 polymer ?
#
loop_
_entity_poly.entity_id
_entity_poly.type
_entity_poly.pdbx_seq_one_letter_code
_entity_poly.pdbx_strand_id
1 'polypeptide(L)'
;MESLDKKYIQKVRMVKYFVDATIEIIEKEGYEAVTIRKVADIAGYNSATLYNYFDNLEHLLFFASMRYLQDYIDQLPIYIKNANNSRDVYLLVWQCYVDCAFRNPKIYYAIFFSNLKKDLEQYVEQYYSYFPLDVKKYPKIIREMLLSNSISKRSKILIQQCVQENIVDKSRAEIIDNLVICVFESMLLKVYRGSISFFVAKELVDSYIVEIFDKMK
;
A
#
# COMPACT_ATOMS: atom_id res chain seq x y z
N MET A 1 33.37 1.48 11.24
CA MET A 1 32.19 2.14 10.65
C MET A 1 32.10 1.94 9.14
N GLU A 2 33.18 2.16 8.37
CA GLU A 2 33.17 2.04 6.89
C GLU A 2 32.79 0.66 6.31
N SER A 3 33.14 -0.45 6.97
CA SER A 3 32.87 -1.81 6.45
C SER A 3 31.39 -2.23 6.63
N LEU A 4 30.71 -1.76 7.68
CA LEU A 4 29.28 -1.98 7.92
C LEU A 4 28.44 -1.24 6.88
N ASP A 5 28.87 -0.05 6.50
CA ASP A 5 28.19 0.79 5.51
C ASP A 5 28.26 0.17 4.09
N LYS A 6 29.45 -0.33 3.69
CA LYS A 6 29.61 -1.03 2.40
C LYS A 6 28.75 -2.29 2.29
N LYS A 7 28.69 -3.10 3.35
CA LYS A 7 27.89 -4.34 3.39
C LYS A 7 26.38 -4.06 3.31
N TYR A 8 25.94 -3.00 4.00
CA TYR A 8 24.56 -2.55 3.92
C TYR A 8 24.18 -2.04 2.52
N ILE A 9 25.02 -1.18 1.92
CA ILE A 9 24.81 -0.68 0.56
C ILE A 9 24.73 -1.84 -0.45
N GLN A 10 25.61 -2.83 -0.32
CA GLN A 10 25.58 -4.03 -1.15
C GLN A 10 24.25 -4.80 -0.97
N LYS A 11 23.80 -4.96 0.28
CA LYS A 11 22.53 -5.63 0.58
C LYS A 11 21.33 -4.90 -0.05
N VAL A 12 21.25 -3.58 0.09
CA VAL A 12 20.21 -2.75 -0.54
C VAL A 12 20.20 -2.93 -2.06
N ARG A 13 21.37 -2.90 -2.70
CA ARG A 13 21.47 -3.11 -4.16
C ARG A 13 20.95 -4.48 -4.59
N MET A 14 21.29 -5.53 -3.84
CA MET A 14 20.85 -6.88 -4.15
C MET A 14 19.34 -7.04 -3.99
N VAL A 15 18.77 -6.51 -2.89
CA VAL A 15 17.30 -6.48 -2.69
C VAL A 15 16.63 -5.74 -3.86
N LYS A 16 17.19 -4.60 -4.26
CA LYS A 16 16.64 -3.81 -5.39
C LYS A 16 16.64 -4.62 -6.70
N TYR A 17 17.73 -5.31 -7.04
CA TYR A 17 17.79 -6.12 -8.27
C TYR A 17 16.71 -7.20 -8.31
N PHE A 18 16.49 -7.92 -7.20
CA PHE A 18 15.45 -8.94 -7.14
C PHE A 18 14.05 -8.35 -7.19
N VAL A 19 13.80 -7.23 -6.53
CA VAL A 19 12.53 -6.52 -6.59
C VAL A 19 12.26 -6.00 -7.99
N ASP A 20 13.21 -5.34 -8.64
CA ASP A 20 13.08 -4.82 -10.00
C ASP A 20 12.81 -5.96 -11.02
N ALA A 21 13.54 -7.08 -10.91
CA ALA A 21 13.29 -8.27 -11.73
C ALA A 21 11.89 -8.87 -11.50
N THR A 22 11.40 -8.85 -10.26
CA THR A 22 10.05 -9.31 -9.94
C THR A 22 9.00 -8.40 -10.58
N ILE A 23 9.16 -7.08 -10.50
CA ILE A 23 8.27 -6.11 -11.14
C ILE A 23 8.25 -6.31 -12.66
N GLU A 24 9.40 -6.51 -13.28
CA GLU A 24 9.50 -6.77 -14.71
C GLU A 24 8.67 -7.99 -15.15
N ILE A 25 8.69 -9.07 -14.36
CA ILE A 25 7.87 -10.26 -14.64
C ILE A 25 6.38 -9.92 -14.46
N ILE A 26 6.01 -9.22 -13.38
CA ILE A 26 4.62 -8.84 -13.10
C ILE A 26 4.06 -8.01 -14.26
N GLU A 27 4.81 -7.05 -14.76
CA GLU A 27 4.38 -6.16 -15.85
C GLU A 27 4.27 -6.86 -17.20
N LYS A 28 5.18 -7.79 -17.50
CA LYS A 28 5.22 -8.48 -18.79
C LYS A 28 4.33 -9.72 -18.88
N GLU A 29 4.25 -10.49 -17.80
CA GLU A 29 3.67 -11.82 -17.79
C GLU A 29 2.54 -12.00 -16.75
N GLY A 30 2.37 -11.03 -15.85
CA GLY A 30 1.40 -11.08 -14.76
C GLY A 30 1.95 -11.61 -13.45
N TYR A 31 1.19 -11.35 -12.37
CA TYR A 31 1.59 -11.66 -10.99
C TYR A 31 1.86 -13.16 -10.76
N GLU A 32 1.03 -14.04 -11.34
CA GLU A 32 1.13 -15.50 -11.20
C GLU A 32 2.32 -16.10 -11.94
N ALA A 33 2.94 -15.38 -12.87
CA ALA A 33 4.10 -15.84 -13.61
C ALA A 33 5.41 -15.74 -12.82
N VAL A 34 5.39 -15.05 -11.66
CA VAL A 34 6.57 -14.86 -10.81
C VAL A 34 6.98 -16.18 -10.15
N THR A 35 8.23 -16.56 -10.35
CA THR A 35 8.86 -17.70 -9.67
C THR A 35 10.26 -17.31 -9.22
N ILE A 36 10.73 -17.90 -8.13
CA ILE A 36 12.11 -17.67 -7.62
C ILE A 36 13.16 -17.86 -8.71
N ARG A 37 12.99 -18.89 -9.55
CA ARG A 37 13.93 -19.20 -10.63
C ARG A 37 13.96 -18.09 -11.70
N LYS A 38 12.79 -17.66 -12.19
CA LYS A 38 12.71 -16.58 -13.19
C LYS A 38 13.29 -15.27 -12.66
N VAL A 39 12.97 -14.93 -11.41
CA VAL A 39 13.50 -13.70 -10.79
C VAL A 39 15.02 -13.78 -10.67
N ALA A 40 15.57 -14.90 -10.22
CA ALA A 40 17.00 -15.09 -10.10
C ALA A 40 17.69 -15.01 -11.47
N ASP A 41 17.12 -15.66 -12.50
CA ASP A 41 17.63 -15.65 -13.87
C ASP A 41 17.67 -14.22 -14.45
N ILE A 42 16.59 -13.43 -14.31
CA ILE A 42 16.54 -12.04 -14.78
C ILE A 42 17.50 -11.14 -14.00
N ALA A 43 17.59 -11.31 -12.68
CA ALA A 43 18.50 -10.56 -11.85
C ALA A 43 19.99 -10.92 -12.07
N GLY A 44 20.29 -11.98 -12.84
CA GLY A 44 21.64 -12.44 -13.12
C GLY A 44 22.29 -13.24 -11.97
N TYR A 45 21.46 -13.91 -11.15
CA TYR A 45 21.89 -14.68 -9.98
C TYR A 45 21.27 -16.08 -9.97
N ASN A 46 21.72 -16.94 -9.07
CA ASN A 46 21.06 -18.20 -8.80
C ASN A 46 20.02 -18.08 -7.68
N SER A 47 19.08 -19.03 -7.63
CA SER A 47 18.02 -19.07 -6.62
C SER A 47 18.54 -19.10 -5.17
N ALA A 48 19.69 -19.74 -4.92
CA ALA A 48 20.28 -19.79 -3.59
C ALA A 48 20.73 -18.39 -3.11
N THR A 49 21.21 -17.55 -4.00
CA THR A 49 21.56 -16.16 -3.70
C THR A 49 20.33 -15.37 -3.27
N LEU A 50 19.19 -15.56 -3.94
CA LEU A 50 17.92 -14.87 -3.61
C LEU A 50 17.47 -15.20 -2.19
N TYR A 51 17.57 -16.45 -1.76
CA TYR A 51 17.19 -16.88 -0.41
C TYR A 51 18.06 -16.28 0.72
N ASN A 52 19.20 -15.66 0.43
CA ASN A 52 19.95 -14.88 1.41
C ASN A 52 19.29 -13.54 1.75
N TYR A 53 18.30 -13.10 0.96
CA TYR A 53 17.63 -11.80 1.09
C TYR A 53 16.13 -11.91 1.38
N PHE A 54 15.50 -12.98 0.91
CA PHE A 54 14.06 -13.21 1.04
C PHE A 54 13.77 -14.58 1.62
N ASP A 55 12.87 -14.63 2.60
CA ASP A 55 12.51 -15.87 3.32
C ASP A 55 11.79 -16.89 2.41
N ASN A 56 11.04 -16.40 1.40
CA ASN A 56 10.27 -17.18 0.44
C ASN A 56 9.79 -16.27 -0.71
N LEU A 57 9.00 -16.84 -1.64
CA LEU A 57 8.41 -16.12 -2.77
C LEU A 57 7.42 -15.04 -2.29
N GLU A 58 6.61 -15.31 -1.27
CA GLU A 58 5.62 -14.37 -0.73
C GLU A 58 6.29 -13.11 -0.16
N HIS A 59 7.42 -13.27 0.53
CA HIS A 59 8.22 -12.15 1.03
C HIS A 59 8.74 -11.27 -0.12
N LEU A 60 9.25 -11.87 -1.19
CA LEU A 60 9.70 -11.17 -2.38
C LEU A 60 8.54 -10.46 -3.10
N LEU A 61 7.43 -11.15 -3.29
CA LEU A 61 6.20 -10.58 -3.89
C LEU A 61 5.65 -9.42 -3.06
N PHE A 62 5.70 -9.53 -1.73
CA PHE A 62 5.32 -8.43 -0.84
C PHE A 62 6.21 -7.20 -1.07
N PHE A 63 7.52 -7.36 -1.17
CA PHE A 63 8.45 -6.25 -1.46
C PHE A 63 8.20 -5.62 -2.83
N ALA A 64 7.93 -6.43 -3.84
CA ALA A 64 7.53 -5.93 -5.16
C ALA A 64 6.19 -5.18 -5.09
N SER A 65 5.23 -5.69 -4.34
CA SER A 65 3.92 -5.04 -4.14
C SER A 65 4.04 -3.70 -3.41
N MET A 66 4.94 -3.59 -2.42
CA MET A 66 5.22 -2.31 -1.75
C MET A 66 5.73 -1.23 -2.71
N ARG A 67 6.34 -1.60 -3.84
CA ARG A 67 6.75 -0.65 -4.88
C ARG A 67 5.55 0.05 -5.54
N TYR A 68 4.45 -0.65 -5.72
CA TYR A 68 3.22 -0.07 -6.26
C TYR A 68 2.53 0.90 -5.28
N LEU A 69 2.79 0.78 -3.98
CA LEU A 69 2.36 1.80 -3.00
C LEU A 69 3.09 3.14 -3.20
N GLN A 70 4.26 3.15 -3.84
CA GLN A 70 4.94 4.40 -4.16
C GLN A 70 4.12 5.23 -5.15
N ASP A 71 3.46 4.62 -6.13
CA ASP A 71 2.59 5.32 -7.08
C ASP A 71 1.43 6.01 -6.36
N TYR A 72 0.80 5.33 -5.40
CA TYR A 72 -0.20 5.93 -4.52
C TYR A 72 0.35 7.14 -3.76
N ILE A 73 1.52 6.99 -3.14
CA ILE A 73 2.18 8.05 -2.37
C ILE A 73 2.48 9.26 -3.26
N ASP A 74 2.97 9.04 -4.46
CA ASP A 74 3.33 10.11 -5.40
C ASP A 74 2.10 10.84 -5.99
N GLN A 75 0.94 10.17 -6.06
CA GLN A 75 -0.32 10.78 -6.50
C GLN A 75 -1.06 11.54 -5.39
N LEU A 76 -0.83 11.23 -4.11
CA LEU A 76 -1.51 11.88 -2.99
C LEU A 76 -1.53 13.41 -3.07
N PRO A 77 -0.41 14.13 -3.35
CA PRO A 77 -0.43 15.59 -3.44
C PRO A 77 -1.39 16.13 -4.50
N ILE A 78 -1.59 15.39 -5.58
CA ILE A 78 -2.48 15.77 -6.68
C ILE A 78 -3.94 15.67 -6.20
N TYR A 79 -4.29 14.56 -5.53
CA TYR A 79 -5.63 14.34 -5.04
C TYR A 79 -6.03 15.34 -3.95
N ILE A 80 -5.17 15.56 -2.95
CA ILE A 80 -5.50 16.41 -1.80
C ILE A 80 -5.27 17.91 -2.05
N LYS A 81 -4.82 18.31 -3.24
CA LYS A 81 -4.43 19.71 -3.55
C LYS A 81 -5.51 20.73 -3.21
N ASN A 82 -6.77 20.38 -3.42
CA ASN A 82 -7.92 21.27 -3.24
C ASN A 82 -8.74 20.91 -1.99
N ALA A 83 -8.19 20.14 -1.06
CA ALA A 83 -8.86 19.83 0.20
C ALA A 83 -8.96 21.09 1.08
N ASN A 84 -10.15 21.39 1.59
CA ASN A 84 -10.43 22.58 2.40
C ASN A 84 -10.46 22.28 3.90
N ASN A 85 -10.67 21.02 4.28
CA ASN A 85 -10.81 20.56 5.67
C ASN A 85 -10.43 19.07 5.76
N SER A 86 -10.42 18.52 6.97
CA SER A 86 -10.05 17.12 7.20
C SER A 86 -11.01 16.11 6.57
N ARG A 87 -12.31 16.46 6.39
CA ARG A 87 -13.24 15.62 5.64
C ARG A 87 -12.78 15.43 4.20
N ASP A 88 -12.46 16.52 3.53
CA ASP A 88 -11.99 16.48 2.15
C ASP A 88 -10.70 15.65 2.05
N VAL A 89 -9.76 15.86 2.99
CA VAL A 89 -8.53 15.06 3.07
C VAL A 89 -8.84 13.57 3.22
N TYR A 90 -9.73 13.19 4.14
CA TYR A 90 -10.14 11.80 4.37
C TYR A 90 -10.69 11.16 3.08
N LEU A 91 -11.65 11.82 2.45
CA LEU A 91 -12.30 11.30 1.24
C LEU A 91 -11.34 11.21 0.06
N LEU A 92 -10.53 12.25 -0.17
CA LEU A 92 -9.58 12.30 -1.30
C LEU A 92 -8.42 11.32 -1.14
N VAL A 93 -7.95 11.07 0.09
CA VAL A 93 -6.96 10.03 0.36
C VAL A 93 -7.53 8.66 0.05
N TRP A 94 -8.78 8.37 0.44
CA TRP A 94 -9.45 7.13 0.10
C TRP A 94 -9.68 6.99 -1.41
N GLN A 95 -10.11 8.04 -2.12
CA GLN A 95 -10.25 8.02 -3.57
C GLN A 95 -8.93 7.68 -4.27
N CYS A 96 -7.84 8.31 -3.86
CA CYS A 96 -6.51 8.03 -4.39
C CYS A 96 -6.13 6.55 -4.16
N TYR A 97 -6.39 6.05 -2.96
CA TYR A 97 -6.06 4.67 -2.60
C TYR A 97 -6.89 3.65 -3.36
N VAL A 98 -8.20 3.87 -3.49
CA VAL A 98 -9.13 3.05 -4.28
C VAL A 98 -8.71 3.03 -5.76
N ASP A 99 -8.38 4.18 -6.34
CA ASP A 99 -7.97 4.27 -7.74
C ASP A 99 -6.70 3.45 -8.01
N CYS A 100 -5.68 3.59 -7.17
CA CYS A 100 -4.44 2.82 -7.29
C CYS A 100 -4.65 1.32 -7.05
N ALA A 101 -5.43 0.96 -6.03
CA ALA A 101 -5.67 -0.42 -5.66
C ALA A 101 -6.48 -1.18 -6.71
N PHE A 102 -7.52 -0.57 -7.26
CA PHE A 102 -8.39 -1.23 -8.23
C PHE A 102 -7.79 -1.30 -9.64
N ARG A 103 -6.79 -0.47 -9.96
CA ARG A 103 -5.98 -0.63 -11.18
C ARG A 103 -5.07 -1.86 -11.11
N ASN A 104 -4.60 -2.21 -9.91
CA ASN A 104 -3.67 -3.31 -9.68
C ASN A 104 -4.20 -4.28 -8.60
N PRO A 105 -5.41 -4.86 -8.78
CA PRO A 105 -6.13 -5.54 -7.70
C PRO A 105 -5.39 -6.75 -7.14
N LYS A 106 -4.64 -7.49 -7.98
CA LYS A 106 -3.85 -8.65 -7.55
C LYS A 106 -2.72 -8.26 -6.62
N ILE A 107 -2.06 -7.14 -6.91
CA ILE A 107 -0.94 -6.62 -6.13
C ILE A 107 -1.43 -6.12 -4.78
N TYR A 108 -2.47 -5.28 -4.79
CA TYR A 108 -3.03 -4.76 -3.54
C TYR A 108 -3.70 -5.86 -2.71
N TYR A 109 -4.35 -6.84 -3.36
CA TYR A 109 -4.85 -8.03 -2.66
C TYR A 109 -3.71 -8.78 -1.95
N ALA A 110 -2.57 -8.95 -2.61
CA ALA A 110 -1.42 -9.61 -1.99
C ALA A 110 -0.88 -8.85 -0.77
N ILE A 111 -0.87 -7.51 -0.78
CA ILE A 111 -0.45 -6.71 0.38
C ILE A 111 -1.30 -6.99 1.62
N PHE A 112 -2.62 -7.20 1.44
CA PHE A 112 -3.56 -7.38 2.58
C PHE A 112 -3.74 -8.83 2.99
N PHE A 113 -3.68 -9.76 2.04
CA PHE A 113 -4.11 -11.15 2.23
C PHE A 113 -2.99 -12.17 2.00
N SER A 114 -1.71 -11.73 1.85
CA SER A 114 -0.57 -12.65 1.75
C SER A 114 -0.40 -13.45 3.03
N ASN A 115 -0.12 -14.72 2.87
CA ASN A 115 0.21 -15.62 3.98
C ASN A 115 1.71 -15.46 4.34
N LEU A 116 2.06 -14.32 4.91
CA LEU A 116 3.42 -13.99 5.29
C LEU A 116 3.86 -14.80 6.53
N LYS A 117 5.11 -15.27 6.53
CA LYS A 117 5.68 -16.02 7.69
C LYS A 117 5.88 -15.16 8.92
N LYS A 118 6.05 -13.85 8.76
CA LYS A 118 6.23 -12.87 9.83
C LYS A 118 5.04 -11.94 9.87
N ASP A 119 4.92 -11.18 10.95
CA ASP A 119 3.96 -10.10 11.06
C ASP A 119 4.20 -9.08 9.91
N LEU A 120 3.12 -8.65 9.28
CA LEU A 120 3.12 -7.66 8.21
C LEU A 120 3.93 -6.40 8.58
N GLU A 121 3.83 -5.97 9.84
CA GLU A 121 4.56 -4.79 10.35
C GLU A 121 6.07 -4.96 10.20
N GLN A 122 6.62 -6.14 10.50
CA GLN A 122 8.05 -6.42 10.40
C GLN A 122 8.56 -6.35 8.94
N TYR A 123 7.76 -6.83 7.98
CA TYR A 123 8.12 -6.74 6.57
C TYR A 123 8.03 -5.31 6.04
N VAL A 124 7.04 -4.52 6.49
CA VAL A 124 6.93 -3.09 6.16
C VAL A 124 8.14 -2.32 6.68
N GLU A 125 8.54 -2.52 7.94
CA GLU A 125 9.73 -1.90 8.53
C GLU A 125 11.00 -2.29 7.78
N GLN A 126 11.13 -3.59 7.46
CA GLN A 126 12.26 -4.08 6.68
C GLN A 126 12.32 -3.45 5.28
N TYR A 127 11.17 -3.32 4.60
CA TYR A 127 11.09 -2.65 3.30
C TYR A 127 11.57 -1.20 3.38
N TYR A 128 11.03 -0.41 4.30
CA TYR A 128 11.42 0.99 4.45
C TYR A 128 12.84 1.19 4.99
N SER A 129 13.43 0.18 5.62
CA SER A 129 14.86 0.22 5.95
C SER A 129 15.75 0.20 4.71
N TYR A 130 15.33 -0.46 3.63
CA TYR A 130 16.05 -0.51 2.34
C TYR A 130 15.66 0.62 1.38
N PHE A 131 14.39 1.01 1.41
CA PHE A 131 13.78 2.03 0.54
C PHE A 131 13.12 3.12 1.38
N PRO A 132 13.92 4.02 1.99
CA PRO A 132 13.40 5.05 2.87
C PRO A 132 12.38 5.95 2.18
N LEU A 133 11.25 6.19 2.84
CA LEU A 133 10.20 7.06 2.34
C LEU A 133 10.55 8.53 2.63
N ASP A 134 10.66 9.36 1.59
CA ASP A 134 10.79 10.81 1.77
C ASP A 134 9.41 11.43 2.03
N VAL A 135 9.08 11.57 3.30
CA VAL A 135 7.81 12.17 3.75
C VAL A 135 7.89 13.66 4.01
N LYS A 136 9.06 14.30 3.90
CA LYS A 136 9.26 15.71 4.28
C LYS A 136 8.42 16.69 3.45
N LYS A 137 8.13 16.33 2.20
CA LYS A 137 7.32 17.13 1.26
C LYS A 137 5.81 17.17 1.56
N TYR A 138 5.32 16.32 2.50
CA TYR A 138 3.89 16.21 2.79
C TYR A 138 3.47 17.01 4.03
N PRO A 139 2.19 17.45 4.11
CA PRO A 139 1.61 18.01 5.33
C PRO A 139 1.76 17.05 6.52
N LYS A 140 1.77 17.59 7.75
CA LYS A 140 1.99 16.82 8.98
C LYS A 140 1.11 15.57 9.06
N ILE A 141 -0.20 15.72 8.85
CA ILE A 141 -1.16 14.62 8.96
C ILE A 141 -0.90 13.51 7.94
N ILE A 142 -0.53 13.89 6.70
CA ILE A 142 -0.19 12.93 5.66
C ILE A 142 1.11 12.20 5.99
N ARG A 143 2.12 12.90 6.56
CA ARG A 143 3.36 12.25 7.00
C ARG A 143 3.09 11.21 8.09
N GLU A 144 2.30 11.53 9.09
CA GLU A 144 1.93 10.62 10.18
C GLU A 144 1.18 9.40 9.62
N MET A 145 0.25 9.62 8.71
CA MET A 145 -0.47 8.56 8.01
C MET A 145 0.46 7.65 7.21
N LEU A 146 1.36 8.22 6.39
CA LEU A 146 2.28 7.45 5.54
C LEU A 146 3.31 6.63 6.33
N LEU A 147 3.74 7.13 7.50
CA LEU A 147 4.66 6.41 8.39
C LEU A 147 3.98 5.26 9.13
N SER A 148 2.66 5.19 9.08
CA SER A 148 1.91 4.08 9.68
C SER A 148 1.97 2.82 8.80
N ASN A 149 2.07 1.65 9.42
CA ASN A 149 2.37 0.37 8.78
C ASN A 149 1.13 -0.45 8.40
N SER A 150 -0.09 0.04 8.65
CA SER A 150 -1.31 -0.64 8.24
C SER A 150 -2.36 0.34 7.72
N ILE A 151 -3.26 -0.13 6.84
CA ILE A 151 -4.36 0.68 6.30
C ILE A 151 -5.28 1.17 7.42
N SER A 152 -5.57 0.32 8.39
CA SER A 152 -6.42 0.67 9.53
C SER A 152 -5.80 1.78 10.38
N LYS A 153 -4.50 1.69 10.69
CA LYS A 153 -3.80 2.76 11.40
C LYS A 153 -3.76 4.07 10.60
N ARG A 154 -3.53 3.97 9.27
CA ARG A 154 -3.53 5.13 8.36
C ARG A 154 -4.88 5.82 8.33
N SER A 155 -5.95 5.06 8.14
CA SER A 155 -7.32 5.59 8.09
C SER A 155 -7.71 6.20 9.44
N LYS A 156 -7.36 5.54 10.56
CA LYS A 156 -7.62 6.04 11.91
C LYS A 156 -6.97 7.41 12.18
N ILE A 157 -5.76 7.65 11.69
CA ILE A 157 -5.10 8.96 11.83
C ILE A 157 -5.93 10.05 11.14
N LEU A 158 -6.44 9.78 9.94
CA LEU A 158 -7.22 10.75 9.17
C LEU A 158 -8.59 11.01 9.79
N ILE A 159 -9.31 9.97 10.24
CA ILE A 159 -10.63 10.16 10.87
C ILE A 159 -10.52 10.87 12.24
N GLN A 160 -9.43 10.66 12.97
CA GLN A 160 -9.18 11.37 14.23
C GLN A 160 -8.96 12.88 14.00
N GLN A 161 -8.40 13.29 12.88
CA GLN A 161 -8.33 14.71 12.51
C GLN A 161 -9.72 15.28 12.29
N CYS A 162 -10.65 14.53 11.67
CA CYS A 162 -12.04 14.95 11.52
C CYS A 162 -12.75 15.13 12.88
N VAL A 163 -12.42 14.29 13.87
CA VAL A 163 -12.92 14.44 15.24
C VAL A 163 -12.36 15.72 15.90
N GLN A 164 -11.07 16.00 15.74
CA GLN A 164 -10.43 17.20 16.29
C GLN A 164 -11.02 18.50 15.70
N GLU A 165 -11.44 18.46 14.44
CA GLU A 165 -12.11 19.58 13.77
C GLU A 165 -13.64 19.62 14.02
N ASN A 166 -14.17 18.74 14.87
CA ASN A 166 -15.62 18.61 15.16
C ASN A 166 -16.47 18.32 13.91
N ILE A 167 -15.91 17.67 12.90
CA ILE A 167 -16.63 17.25 11.68
C ILE A 167 -17.30 15.89 11.91
N VAL A 168 -16.68 15.02 12.73
CA VAL A 168 -17.20 13.71 13.09
C VAL A 168 -17.30 13.60 14.61
N ASP A 169 -18.41 13.06 15.11
CA ASP A 169 -18.55 12.75 16.53
C ASP A 169 -17.55 11.64 16.93
N LYS A 170 -16.89 11.82 18.07
CA LYS A 170 -15.90 10.86 18.58
C LYS A 170 -16.48 9.45 18.73
N SER A 171 -17.75 9.32 19.12
CA SER A 171 -18.42 8.03 19.29
C SER A 171 -18.69 7.31 17.95
N ARG A 172 -18.70 8.04 16.84
CA ARG A 172 -18.97 7.53 15.49
C ARG A 172 -17.70 7.21 14.68
N ALA A 173 -16.59 7.87 15.01
CA ALA A 173 -15.35 7.79 14.22
C ALA A 173 -14.90 6.35 13.95
N GLU A 174 -14.90 5.48 14.96
CA GLU A 174 -14.46 4.10 14.81
C GLU A 174 -15.42 3.28 13.90
N ILE A 175 -16.72 3.51 14.00
CA ILE A 175 -17.74 2.81 13.18
C ILE A 175 -17.59 3.23 11.73
N ILE A 176 -17.45 4.53 11.46
CA ILE A 176 -17.27 5.07 10.11
C ILE A 176 -16.00 4.45 9.49
N ASP A 177 -14.88 4.49 10.21
CA ASP A 177 -13.60 4.01 9.73
C ASP A 177 -13.62 2.51 9.40
N ASN A 178 -14.18 1.69 10.30
CA ASN A 178 -14.33 0.25 10.09
C ASN A 178 -15.24 -0.07 8.89
N LEU A 179 -16.36 0.64 8.72
CA LEU A 179 -17.25 0.42 7.58
C LEU A 179 -16.58 0.77 6.25
N VAL A 180 -15.84 1.88 6.20
CA VAL A 180 -15.09 2.27 4.99
C VAL A 180 -14.06 1.21 4.62
N ILE A 181 -13.31 0.68 5.59
CA ILE A 181 -12.34 -0.40 5.37
C ILE A 181 -13.04 -1.66 4.87
N CYS A 182 -14.13 -2.10 5.50
CA CYS A 182 -14.90 -3.27 5.07
C CYS A 182 -15.44 -3.13 3.64
N VAL A 183 -15.94 -1.96 3.26
CA VAL A 183 -16.40 -1.68 1.90
C VAL A 183 -15.25 -1.78 0.92
N PHE A 184 -14.13 -1.15 1.22
CA PHE A 184 -12.94 -1.20 0.38
C PHE A 184 -12.46 -2.64 0.17
N GLU A 185 -12.25 -3.41 1.24
CA GLU A 185 -11.76 -4.80 1.17
C GLU A 185 -12.69 -5.71 0.38
N SER A 186 -14.01 -5.60 0.63
CA SER A 186 -15.01 -6.36 -0.11
C SER A 186 -14.99 -6.05 -1.61
N MET A 187 -14.85 -4.78 -1.98
CA MET A 187 -14.84 -4.37 -3.38
C MET A 187 -13.51 -4.69 -4.06
N LEU A 188 -12.38 -4.56 -3.36
CA LEU A 188 -11.08 -5.03 -3.87
C LEU A 188 -11.13 -6.53 -4.21
N LEU A 189 -11.73 -7.36 -3.35
CA LEU A 189 -11.92 -8.78 -3.61
C LEU A 189 -12.79 -9.05 -4.85
N LYS A 190 -13.85 -8.27 -5.06
CA LYS A 190 -14.71 -8.39 -6.25
C LYS A 190 -13.98 -8.01 -7.54
N VAL A 191 -13.19 -6.92 -7.50
CA VAL A 191 -12.36 -6.50 -8.65
C VAL A 191 -11.28 -7.56 -8.93
N TYR A 192 -10.60 -8.04 -7.88
CA TYR A 192 -9.60 -9.11 -7.99
C TYR A 192 -10.15 -10.37 -8.66
N ARG A 193 -11.39 -10.77 -8.32
CA ARG A 193 -12.08 -11.94 -8.90
C ARG A 193 -12.68 -11.67 -10.28
N GLY A 194 -12.60 -10.46 -10.80
CA GLY A 194 -13.24 -10.10 -12.07
C GLY A 194 -14.78 -10.06 -12.01
N SER A 195 -15.38 -10.06 -10.80
CA SER A 195 -16.83 -10.04 -10.61
C SER A 195 -17.44 -8.67 -10.89
N ILE A 196 -16.63 -7.62 -10.89
CA ILE A 196 -17.01 -6.24 -11.18
C ILE A 196 -15.86 -5.53 -11.90
N SER A 197 -16.17 -4.63 -12.83
CA SER A 197 -15.15 -3.85 -13.52
C SER A 197 -14.56 -2.76 -12.62
N PHE A 198 -13.33 -2.35 -12.93
CA PHE A 198 -12.65 -1.24 -12.25
C PHE A 198 -13.51 0.01 -12.13
N PHE A 199 -14.09 0.48 -13.26
CA PHE A 199 -14.86 1.71 -13.29
C PHE A 199 -16.09 1.67 -12.39
N VAL A 200 -16.89 0.60 -12.50
CA VAL A 200 -18.11 0.43 -11.68
C VAL A 200 -17.75 0.28 -10.21
N ALA A 201 -16.72 -0.50 -9.88
CA ALA A 201 -16.29 -0.67 -8.50
C ALA A 201 -15.82 0.64 -7.87
N LYS A 202 -15.04 1.44 -8.61
CA LYS A 202 -14.54 2.74 -8.15
C LYS A 202 -15.68 3.69 -7.86
N GLU A 203 -16.63 3.89 -8.80
CA GLU A 203 -17.79 4.76 -8.61
C GLU A 203 -18.63 4.36 -7.40
N LEU A 204 -18.87 3.06 -7.22
CA LEU A 204 -19.63 2.55 -6.07
C LEU A 204 -18.90 2.80 -4.76
N VAL A 205 -17.60 2.52 -4.67
CA VAL A 205 -16.84 2.73 -3.43
C VAL A 205 -16.75 4.20 -3.07
N ASP A 206 -16.47 5.07 -4.05
CA ASP A 206 -16.42 6.52 -3.83
C ASP A 206 -17.78 7.02 -3.29
N SER A 207 -18.90 6.55 -3.87
CA SER A 207 -20.24 6.88 -3.41
C SER A 207 -20.52 6.34 -1.99
N TYR A 208 -20.16 5.08 -1.71
CA TYR A 208 -20.40 4.46 -0.40
C TYR A 208 -19.59 5.14 0.70
N ILE A 209 -18.33 5.50 0.45
CA ILE A 209 -17.51 6.19 1.45
C ILE A 209 -18.11 7.55 1.79
N VAL A 210 -18.58 8.32 0.80
CA VAL A 210 -19.24 9.61 1.01
C VAL A 210 -20.53 9.42 1.81
N GLU A 211 -21.37 8.47 1.44
CA GLU A 211 -22.64 8.18 2.15
C GLU A 211 -22.40 7.74 3.60
N ILE A 212 -21.46 6.84 3.85
CA ILE A 212 -21.09 6.40 5.21
C ILE A 212 -20.64 7.61 6.03
N PHE A 213 -19.74 8.41 5.47
CA PHE A 213 -19.18 9.56 6.18
C PHE A 213 -20.28 10.59 6.50
N ASP A 214 -21.09 10.99 5.52
CA ASP A 214 -22.04 12.09 5.67
C ASP A 214 -23.29 11.74 6.48
N LYS A 215 -23.74 10.48 6.47
CA LYS A 215 -24.91 10.06 7.23
C LYS A 215 -24.60 9.58 8.65
N MET A 216 -23.35 9.28 8.93
CA MET A 216 -22.96 8.75 10.25
C MET A 216 -22.11 9.73 11.07
N LYS A 217 -21.73 10.89 10.52
CA LYS A 217 -20.92 11.91 11.21
C LYS A 217 -21.63 12.57 12.37
#